data_83a07e50a8024c62681e6fb4a6ad3b43
#
_entry.id   83a07e50a8024c62681e6fb4a6ad3b43
#
_cell.length_a   1.000
_cell.length_b   1.000
_cell.length_c   1.000
_cell.angle_alpha   90.00
_cell.angle_beta   90.00
_cell.angle_gamma   90.00
#
_symmetry.space_group_name_H-M   'P 1'
#
loop_
_entity.id
_entity.type
_entity.pdbx_description
1 polymer ?
#
loop_
_entity_poly.entity_id
_entity_poly.type
_entity_poly.pdbx_seq_one_letter_code
_entity_poly.pdbx_strand_id
1 'polypeptide(L)'
;MSVFKLLRIVVLLSILFVIVVGTWMTEKRMASWERPILVTVYPIIADNDPATERFVRGFDRDSFEAINRFLEREARPYGFTVTPPLRFQWAEPSRESPPTVPSQRDRLGIALWSLKMRWWSWRQTLGDDLVSPDIQMFVLYHSLSGNNELGISVGMRKGRYGIVKA
;
A
#
# COMPACT_ATOMS: atom_id res chain seq x y z
N MET A 1 -35.99 7.95 -26.61
CA MET A 1 -34.85 7.15 -26.09
C MET A 1 -35.42 5.88 -25.46
N SER A 2 -34.82 4.71 -25.78
CA SER A 2 -35.27 3.46 -25.16
C SER A 2 -34.99 3.49 -23.66
N VAL A 3 -35.95 3.07 -22.83
CA VAL A 3 -35.84 3.00 -21.36
C VAL A 3 -34.56 2.27 -20.94
N PHE A 4 -34.17 1.25 -21.70
CA PHE A 4 -32.93 0.49 -21.49
C PHE A 4 -31.64 1.33 -21.66
N LYS A 5 -31.63 2.26 -22.63
CA LYS A 5 -30.49 3.18 -22.80
C LYS A 5 -30.40 4.17 -21.63
N LEU A 6 -31.54 4.69 -21.14
CA LEU A 6 -31.59 5.58 -20.00
C LEU A 6 -31.11 4.87 -18.73
N LEU A 7 -31.58 3.65 -18.46
CA LEU A 7 -31.17 2.85 -17.32
C LEU A 7 -29.67 2.61 -17.31
N ARG A 8 -29.10 2.22 -18.45
CA ARG A 8 -27.65 2.00 -18.58
C ARG A 8 -26.84 3.27 -18.29
N ILE A 9 -27.29 4.43 -18.78
CA ILE A 9 -26.63 5.71 -18.53
C ILE A 9 -26.67 6.04 -17.03
N VAL A 10 -27.84 5.89 -16.38
CA VAL A 10 -27.98 6.16 -14.96
C VAL A 10 -27.08 5.27 -14.11
N VAL A 11 -27.03 3.97 -14.41
CA VAL A 11 -26.13 3.03 -13.71
C VAL A 11 -24.67 3.43 -13.88
N LEU A 12 -24.22 3.74 -15.10
CA LEU A 12 -22.82 4.14 -15.35
C LEU A 12 -22.48 5.45 -14.65
N LEU A 13 -23.39 6.43 -14.66
CA LEU A 13 -23.20 7.70 -13.95
C LEU A 13 -23.16 7.50 -12.43
N SER A 14 -23.99 6.61 -11.88
CA SER A 14 -23.98 6.28 -10.46
C SER A 14 -22.65 5.64 -10.05
N ILE A 15 -22.15 4.70 -10.83
CA ILE A 15 -20.82 4.07 -10.59
C ILE A 15 -19.71 5.14 -10.65
N LEU A 16 -19.73 5.97 -11.67
CA LEU A 16 -18.76 7.06 -11.81
C LEU A 16 -18.81 8.02 -10.62
N PHE A 17 -20.01 8.40 -10.18
CA PHE A 17 -20.22 9.28 -9.03
C PHE A 17 -19.64 8.68 -7.75
N VAL A 18 -19.90 7.41 -7.47
CA VAL A 18 -19.35 6.70 -6.30
C VAL A 18 -17.82 6.68 -6.33
N ILE A 19 -17.23 6.43 -7.51
CA ILE A 19 -15.76 6.43 -7.66
C ILE A 19 -15.18 7.82 -7.41
N VAL A 20 -15.77 8.86 -8.00
CA VAL A 20 -15.29 10.26 -7.86
C VAL A 20 -15.40 10.71 -6.40
N VAL A 21 -16.56 10.51 -5.77
CA VAL A 21 -16.78 10.91 -4.36
C VAL A 21 -15.83 10.14 -3.43
N GLY A 22 -15.70 8.83 -3.62
CA GLY A 22 -14.78 8.01 -2.83
C GLY A 22 -13.32 8.46 -2.95
N THR A 23 -12.88 8.79 -4.15
CA THR A 23 -11.52 9.29 -4.39
C THR A 23 -11.30 10.65 -3.72
N TRP A 24 -12.25 11.56 -3.88
CA TRP A 24 -12.17 12.91 -3.30
C TRP A 24 -12.18 12.90 -1.77
N MET A 25 -13.03 12.08 -1.16
CA MET A 25 -13.07 11.91 0.30
C MET A 25 -11.74 11.38 0.84
N THR A 26 -11.15 10.42 0.13
CA THR A 26 -9.87 9.83 0.51
C THR A 26 -8.72 10.83 0.40
N GLU A 27 -8.67 11.61 -0.68
CA GLU A 27 -7.64 12.65 -0.85
C GLU A 27 -7.73 13.72 0.23
N LYS A 28 -8.93 14.17 0.57
CA LYS A 28 -9.13 15.12 1.68
C LYS A 28 -8.68 14.53 3.01
N ARG A 29 -9.01 13.27 3.29
CA ARG A 29 -8.63 12.60 4.53
C ARG A 29 -7.11 12.49 4.71
N MET A 30 -6.39 12.18 3.65
CA MET A 30 -4.93 12.06 3.68
C MET A 30 -4.22 13.41 3.72
N ALA A 31 -4.86 14.47 3.23
CA ALA A 31 -4.26 15.81 3.19
C ALA A 31 -4.54 16.64 4.45
N SER A 32 -5.55 16.30 5.24
CA SER A 32 -5.96 17.12 6.39
C SER A 32 -5.04 17.01 7.60
N TRP A 33 -4.33 15.89 7.75
CA TRP A 33 -3.49 15.60 8.92
C TRP A 33 -4.19 15.82 10.28
N GLU A 34 -5.52 15.72 10.30
CA GLU A 34 -6.32 15.86 11.53
C GLU A 34 -6.29 14.60 12.40
N ARG A 35 -5.92 13.48 11.80
CA ARG A 35 -5.85 12.17 12.45
C ARG A 35 -4.62 11.43 11.97
N PRO A 36 -4.08 10.50 12.82
CA PRO A 36 -2.99 9.63 12.41
C PRO A 36 -3.34 8.87 11.11
N ILE A 37 -2.38 8.79 10.22
CA ILE A 37 -2.49 7.96 9.02
C ILE A 37 -2.21 6.51 9.40
N LEU A 38 -3.13 5.61 9.10
CA LEU A 38 -2.98 4.20 9.39
C LEU A 38 -2.21 3.49 8.27
N VAL A 39 -1.03 2.98 8.61
CA VAL A 39 -0.15 2.23 7.70
C VAL A 39 -0.16 0.77 8.07
N THR A 40 -0.59 -0.09 7.16
CA THR A 40 -0.45 -1.54 7.33
C THR A 40 0.79 -2.03 6.60
N VAL A 41 1.66 -2.69 7.36
CA VAL A 41 2.86 -3.33 6.83
C VAL A 41 2.57 -4.80 6.57
N TYR A 42 2.76 -5.22 5.32
CA TYR A 42 2.62 -6.60 4.86
C TYR A 42 4.02 -7.16 4.59
N PRO A 43 4.60 -7.94 5.52
CA PRO A 43 5.89 -8.58 5.30
C PRO A 43 5.74 -9.70 4.27
N ILE A 44 6.60 -9.71 3.26
CA ILE A 44 6.62 -10.75 2.23
C ILE A 44 7.98 -11.42 2.24
N ILE A 45 7.98 -12.73 2.47
CA ILE A 45 9.17 -13.56 2.39
C ILE A 45 9.34 -13.95 0.92
N ALA A 46 10.24 -13.26 0.22
CA ALA A 46 10.39 -13.38 -1.22
C ALA A 46 11.39 -14.47 -1.64
N ASP A 47 12.05 -15.10 -0.68
CA ASP A 47 12.94 -16.25 -0.88
C ASP A 47 12.49 -17.46 -0.04
N ASN A 48 13.23 -18.58 -0.18
CA ASN A 48 13.02 -19.79 0.61
C ASN A 48 14.07 -19.97 1.72
N ASP A 49 14.79 -18.89 2.10
CA ASP A 49 15.82 -18.97 3.12
C ASP A 49 15.17 -18.96 4.53
N PRO A 50 15.42 -20.00 5.36
CA PRO A 50 14.95 -20.02 6.74
C PRO A 50 15.48 -18.86 7.60
N ALA A 51 16.59 -18.23 7.20
CA ALA A 51 17.14 -17.07 7.90
C ALA A 51 16.25 -15.85 7.69
N THR A 52 15.78 -15.61 6.46
CA THR A 52 14.82 -14.56 6.14
C THR A 52 13.51 -14.74 6.91
N GLU A 53 13.00 -15.96 6.99
CA GLU A 53 11.77 -16.22 7.76
C GLU A 53 11.94 -15.94 9.26
N ARG A 54 13.06 -16.36 9.83
CA ARG A 54 13.34 -16.06 11.26
C ARG A 54 13.47 -14.58 11.52
N PHE A 55 14.13 -13.85 10.61
CA PHE A 55 14.29 -12.41 10.69
C PHE A 55 12.92 -11.71 10.66
N VAL A 56 12.07 -12.04 9.69
CA VAL A 56 10.73 -11.43 9.53
C VAL A 56 9.83 -11.72 10.74
N ARG A 57 9.89 -12.94 11.29
CA ARG A 57 9.11 -13.32 12.48
C ARG A 57 9.63 -12.67 13.76
N GLY A 58 10.91 -12.44 13.86
CA GLY A 58 11.58 -11.80 14.99
C GLY A 58 11.73 -10.29 14.87
N PHE A 59 11.20 -9.69 13.82
CA PHE A 59 11.38 -8.27 13.54
C PHE A 59 10.77 -7.41 14.65
N ASP A 60 11.60 -6.49 15.17
CA ASP A 60 11.19 -5.56 16.21
C ASP A 60 10.30 -4.46 15.61
N ARG A 61 9.03 -4.52 15.97
CA ARG A 61 8.00 -3.57 15.52
C ARG A 61 8.23 -2.16 16.05
N ASP A 62 8.90 -2.02 17.18
CA ASP A 62 9.20 -0.74 17.84
C ASP A 62 10.20 0.10 17.05
N SER A 63 10.93 -0.54 16.11
CA SER A 63 11.82 0.18 15.17
C SER A 63 11.09 1.26 14.37
N PHE A 64 9.78 1.11 14.14
CA PHE A 64 8.96 2.09 13.43
C PHE A 64 8.60 3.32 14.27
N GLU A 65 8.75 3.27 15.58
CA GLU A 65 8.57 4.46 16.43
C GLU A 65 9.62 5.54 16.15
N ALA A 66 10.80 5.14 15.70
CA ALA A 66 11.82 6.11 15.27
C ALA A 66 11.33 6.99 14.11
N ILE A 67 10.51 6.42 13.21
CA ILE A 67 9.90 7.15 12.09
C ILE A 67 8.90 8.18 12.64
N ASN A 68 8.05 7.78 13.58
CA ASN A 68 7.10 8.71 14.20
C ASN A 68 7.81 9.86 14.89
N ARG A 69 8.83 9.57 15.69
CA ARG A 69 9.62 10.62 16.38
C ARG A 69 10.31 11.57 15.40
N PHE A 70 10.79 11.05 14.28
CA PHE A 70 11.35 11.88 13.21
C PHE A 70 10.28 12.79 12.61
N LEU A 71 9.14 12.23 12.20
CA LEU A 71 8.04 12.99 11.58
C LEU A 71 7.45 14.03 12.53
N GLU A 72 7.27 13.71 13.80
CA GLU A 72 6.80 14.66 14.80
C GLU A 72 7.74 15.88 14.94
N ARG A 73 9.04 15.61 14.96
CA ARG A 73 10.03 16.69 15.06
C ARG A 73 10.01 17.59 13.83
N GLU A 74 9.98 16.98 12.64
CA GLU A 74 9.99 17.72 11.37
C GLU A 74 8.65 18.46 11.10
N ALA A 75 7.54 17.95 11.62
CA ALA A 75 6.22 18.54 11.40
C ALA A 75 5.90 19.72 12.33
N ARG A 76 6.54 19.80 13.50
CA ARG A 76 6.32 20.90 14.49
C ARG A 76 6.48 22.31 13.91
N PRO A 77 7.52 22.63 13.12
CA PRO A 77 7.68 23.96 12.55
C PRO A 77 6.54 24.39 11.63
N TYR A 78 5.79 23.43 11.08
CA TYR A 78 4.65 23.65 10.18
C TYR A 78 3.30 23.69 10.90
N GLY A 79 3.31 23.65 12.24
CA GLY A 79 2.08 23.72 13.05
C GLY A 79 1.26 22.43 13.09
N PHE A 80 1.82 21.29 12.68
CA PHE A 80 1.14 19.99 12.83
C PHE A 80 1.16 19.54 14.29
N THR A 81 -0.02 19.17 14.81
CA THR A 81 -0.23 18.80 16.21
C THR A 81 -0.59 17.34 16.42
N VAL A 82 -0.76 16.57 15.33
CA VAL A 82 -1.15 15.15 15.42
C VAL A 82 0.02 14.30 15.92
N THR A 83 -0.18 13.68 17.07
CA THR A 83 0.81 12.80 17.72
C THR A 83 0.16 11.47 18.15
N PRO A 84 0.64 10.32 17.67
CA PRO A 84 1.64 10.13 16.61
C PRO A 84 1.08 10.42 15.21
N PRO A 85 1.88 10.91 14.26
CA PRO A 85 1.41 11.19 12.89
C PRO A 85 1.05 9.92 12.09
N LEU A 86 1.74 8.82 12.37
CA LEU A 86 1.47 7.51 11.77
C LEU A 86 1.10 6.49 12.85
N ARG A 87 0.19 5.61 12.50
CA ARG A 87 -0.08 4.37 13.25
C ARG A 87 0.27 3.19 12.38
N PHE A 88 1.11 2.30 12.90
CA PHE A 88 1.50 1.09 12.20
C PHE A 88 0.71 -0.10 12.73
N GLN A 89 0.21 -0.92 11.82
CA GLN A 89 -0.31 -2.25 12.10
C GLN A 89 0.38 -3.27 11.20
N TRP A 90 0.46 -4.51 11.63
CA TRP A 90 1.24 -5.56 10.99
C TRP A 90 0.32 -6.68 10.57
N ALA A 91 0.40 -7.04 9.30
CA ALA A 91 -0.23 -8.24 8.77
C ALA A 91 0.66 -9.46 9.04
N GLU A 92 0.06 -10.64 8.95
CA GLU A 92 0.82 -11.89 8.97
C GLU A 92 1.75 -12.00 7.76
N PRO A 93 2.97 -12.53 7.93
CA PRO A 93 3.91 -12.71 6.84
C PRO A 93 3.34 -13.60 5.73
N SER A 94 3.43 -13.14 4.49
CA SER A 94 3.00 -13.86 3.28
C SER A 94 4.22 -14.29 2.45
N ARG A 95 4.07 -15.37 1.67
CA ARG A 95 5.05 -15.80 0.67
C ARG A 95 4.63 -15.48 -0.76
N GLU A 96 3.48 -14.83 -0.92
CA GLU A 96 2.97 -14.49 -2.23
C GLU A 96 3.60 -13.22 -2.78
N SER A 97 4.52 -13.38 -3.72
CA SER A 97 5.22 -12.28 -4.36
C SER A 97 4.30 -11.42 -5.23
N PRO A 98 4.50 -10.09 -5.26
CA PRO A 98 3.74 -9.20 -6.12
C PRO A 98 4.03 -9.46 -7.61
N PRO A 99 3.12 -9.07 -8.51
CA PRO A 99 3.35 -9.15 -9.95
C PRO A 99 4.62 -8.42 -10.37
N THR A 100 5.40 -9.04 -11.24
CA THR A 100 6.64 -8.46 -11.77
C THR A 100 6.37 -7.19 -12.57
N VAL A 101 7.19 -6.17 -12.36
CA VAL A 101 7.07 -4.88 -13.06
C VAL A 101 7.42 -5.07 -14.54
N PRO A 102 6.55 -4.66 -15.50
CA PRO A 102 6.85 -4.73 -16.93
C PRO A 102 7.91 -3.69 -17.32
N SER A 103 8.46 -3.81 -18.55
CA SER A 103 9.40 -2.83 -19.06
C SER A 103 8.72 -1.45 -19.18
N GLN A 104 9.46 -0.38 -18.87
CA GLN A 104 8.95 1.01 -18.88
C GLN A 104 8.43 1.48 -20.26
N ARG A 105 8.80 0.78 -21.34
CA ARG A 105 8.37 1.10 -22.71
C ARG A 105 7.02 0.50 -23.10
N ASP A 106 6.52 -0.47 -22.34
CA ASP A 106 5.25 -1.16 -22.61
C ASP A 106 4.09 -0.50 -21.86
N ARG A 107 3.42 0.47 -22.49
CA ARG A 107 2.27 1.19 -21.89
C ARG A 107 1.09 0.28 -21.56
N LEU A 108 0.79 -0.70 -22.43
CA LEU A 108 -0.29 -1.65 -22.20
C LEU A 108 0.07 -2.62 -21.08
N GLY A 109 1.31 -3.12 -21.06
CA GLY A 109 1.83 -3.94 -19.99
C GLY A 109 1.76 -3.23 -18.64
N ILE A 110 2.11 -1.93 -18.58
CA ILE A 110 1.98 -1.12 -17.36
C ILE A 110 0.53 -1.00 -16.91
N ALA A 111 -0.41 -0.77 -17.81
CA ALA A 111 -1.83 -0.68 -17.49
C ALA A 111 -2.37 -2.01 -16.93
N LEU A 112 -2.07 -3.13 -17.60
CA LEU A 112 -2.44 -4.47 -17.14
C LEU A 112 -1.78 -4.84 -15.81
N TRP A 113 -0.50 -4.49 -15.65
CA TRP A 113 0.21 -4.67 -14.39
C TRP A 113 -0.44 -3.89 -13.25
N SER A 114 -0.83 -2.64 -13.50
CA SER A 114 -1.53 -1.82 -12.51
C SER A 114 -2.85 -2.46 -12.04
N LEU A 115 -3.61 -3.07 -12.95
CA LEU A 115 -4.83 -3.80 -12.61
C LEU A 115 -4.53 -5.08 -11.81
N LYS A 116 -3.53 -5.87 -12.25
CA LYS A 116 -3.07 -7.07 -11.54
C LYS A 116 -2.57 -6.73 -10.14
N MET A 117 -1.83 -5.63 -10.01
CA MET A 117 -1.29 -5.16 -8.74
C MET A 117 -2.39 -4.74 -7.77
N ARG A 118 -3.42 -4.03 -8.25
CA ARG A 118 -4.60 -3.66 -7.44
C ARG A 118 -5.35 -4.89 -6.96
N TRP A 119 -5.57 -5.84 -7.85
CA TRP A 119 -6.26 -7.09 -7.50
C TRP A 119 -5.44 -7.91 -6.50
N TRP A 120 -4.12 -8.03 -6.71
CA TRP A 120 -3.21 -8.72 -5.80
C TRP A 120 -3.19 -8.04 -4.42
N SER A 121 -3.03 -6.71 -4.37
CA SER A 121 -3.01 -5.99 -3.10
C SER A 121 -4.34 -6.13 -2.34
N TRP A 122 -5.47 -6.07 -3.05
CA TRP A 122 -6.79 -6.32 -2.46
C TRP A 122 -6.91 -7.74 -1.92
N ARG A 123 -6.40 -8.74 -2.64
CA ARG A 123 -6.42 -10.13 -2.19
C ARG A 123 -5.60 -10.35 -0.93
N GLN A 124 -4.46 -9.65 -0.77
CA GLN A 124 -3.67 -9.72 0.45
C GLN A 124 -4.40 -9.15 1.69
N THR A 125 -5.40 -8.30 1.50
CA THR A 125 -6.21 -7.75 2.59
C THR A 125 -7.45 -8.58 2.92
N LEU A 126 -7.75 -9.61 2.12
CA LEU A 126 -8.89 -10.50 2.38
C LEU A 126 -8.53 -11.50 3.48
N GLY A 127 -9.30 -11.46 4.56
CA GLY A 127 -9.12 -12.40 5.69
C GLY A 127 -8.27 -11.85 6.85
N ASP A 128 -7.71 -10.67 6.72
CA ASP A 128 -7.09 -9.97 7.85
C ASP A 128 -8.18 -9.28 8.69
N ASP A 129 -8.20 -9.56 9.99
CA ASP A 129 -9.04 -8.83 10.95
C ASP A 129 -8.53 -7.40 11.24
N LEU A 130 -7.69 -6.88 10.34
CA LEU A 130 -7.06 -5.57 10.47
C LEU A 130 -8.02 -4.45 10.07
N VAL A 131 -7.85 -3.29 10.71
CA VAL A 131 -8.57 -2.08 10.31
C VAL A 131 -8.13 -1.66 8.91
N SER A 132 -9.09 -1.28 8.05
CA SER A 132 -8.80 -0.83 6.69
C SER A 132 -7.76 0.30 6.68
N PRO A 133 -6.58 0.10 6.07
CA PRO A 133 -5.49 1.06 6.12
C PRO A 133 -5.69 2.25 5.17
N ASP A 134 -5.08 3.37 5.54
CA ASP A 134 -4.92 4.50 4.62
C ASP A 134 -3.79 4.24 3.62
N ILE A 135 -2.73 3.54 4.07
CA ILE A 135 -1.58 3.16 3.24
C ILE A 135 -1.24 1.69 3.47
N GLN A 136 -1.00 0.95 2.39
CA GLN A 136 -0.50 -0.42 2.40
C GLN A 136 0.98 -0.42 2.03
N MET A 137 1.83 -0.99 2.88
CA MET A 137 3.26 -1.10 2.65
C MET A 137 3.63 -2.58 2.54
N PHE A 138 3.97 -3.04 1.35
CA PHE A 138 4.48 -4.39 1.10
C PHE A 138 6.00 -4.38 1.17
N VAL A 139 6.56 -5.07 2.15
CA VAL A 139 8.02 -5.15 2.36
C VAL A 139 8.49 -6.53 1.97
N LEU A 140 9.27 -6.59 0.88
CA LEU A 140 9.82 -7.83 0.37
C LEU A 140 11.21 -8.07 0.98
N TYR A 141 11.32 -9.12 1.76
CA TYR A 141 12.57 -9.54 2.39
C TYR A 141 13.26 -10.61 1.56
N HIS A 142 14.57 -10.40 1.31
CA HIS A 142 15.43 -11.30 0.58
C HIS A 142 16.71 -11.57 1.37
N SER A 143 17.23 -12.77 1.30
CA SER A 143 18.59 -13.09 1.76
C SER A 143 19.62 -12.40 0.89
N LEU A 144 20.63 -11.81 1.51
CA LEU A 144 21.79 -11.20 0.81
C LEU A 144 22.77 -12.23 0.20
N SER A 145 22.50 -13.53 0.36
CA SER A 145 23.41 -14.62 -0.06
C SER A 145 23.44 -14.87 -1.58
N GLY A 146 22.91 -14.00 -2.40
CA GLY A 146 22.92 -14.13 -3.85
C GLY A 146 23.22 -12.81 -4.54
N ASN A 147 23.68 -12.89 -5.80
CA ASN A 147 23.90 -11.76 -6.71
C ASN A 147 22.57 -11.02 -7.07
N ASN A 148 21.62 -11.01 -6.14
CA ASN A 148 20.33 -10.34 -6.32
C ASN A 148 20.52 -8.86 -6.03
N GLU A 149 20.69 -8.08 -7.11
CA GLU A 149 20.54 -6.64 -7.03
C GLU A 149 19.17 -6.33 -6.43
N LEU A 150 19.15 -5.63 -5.30
CA LEU A 150 17.94 -5.10 -4.73
C LEU A 150 17.23 -4.25 -5.79
N GLY A 151 16.15 -4.75 -6.34
CA GLY A 151 15.41 -4.03 -7.34
C GLY A 151 14.79 -2.75 -6.77
N ILE A 152 14.39 -1.85 -7.65
CA ILE A 152 13.83 -0.54 -7.30
C ILE A 152 12.55 -0.70 -6.47
N SER A 153 12.47 0.01 -5.34
CA SER A 153 11.22 0.17 -4.59
C SER A 153 10.25 1.03 -5.38
N VAL A 154 8.97 0.67 -5.36
CA VAL A 154 7.93 1.33 -6.15
C VAL A 154 6.81 1.81 -5.25
N GLY A 155 6.45 3.08 -5.34
CA GLY A 155 5.28 3.65 -4.68
C GLY A 155 4.22 4.10 -5.69
N MET A 156 2.95 3.81 -5.43
CA MET A 156 1.84 4.24 -6.26
C MET A 156 0.87 5.12 -5.47
N ARG A 157 0.94 6.42 -5.68
CA ARG A 157 0.09 7.41 -5.01
C ARG A 157 -1.41 7.11 -5.14
N LYS A 158 -1.89 6.82 -6.34
CA LYS A 158 -3.32 6.50 -6.57
C LYS A 158 -3.75 5.13 -6.06
N GLY A 159 -2.82 4.19 -5.89
CA GLY A 159 -3.08 2.87 -5.32
C GLY A 159 -2.98 2.83 -3.80
N ARG A 160 -2.38 3.83 -3.19
CA ARG A 160 -2.09 3.90 -1.74
C ARG A 160 -1.27 2.71 -1.24
N TYR A 161 -0.42 2.16 -2.08
CA TYR A 161 0.49 1.10 -1.70
C TYR A 161 1.92 1.40 -2.16
N GLY A 162 2.87 0.91 -1.39
CA GLY A 162 4.28 0.93 -1.70
C GLY A 162 4.85 -0.49 -1.60
N ILE A 163 5.79 -0.81 -2.47
CA ILE A 163 6.59 -2.03 -2.41
C ILE A 163 8.01 -1.61 -2.09
N VAL A 164 8.52 -2.07 -0.96
CA VAL A 164 9.89 -1.84 -0.51
C VAL A 164 10.63 -3.16 -0.57
N LYS A 165 11.83 -3.17 -1.14
CA LYS A 165 12.73 -4.31 -1.12
C LYS A 165 13.78 -4.10 -0.05
N ALA A 166 13.87 -5.04 0.87
CA ALA A 166 14.74 -5.02 2.03
C ALA A 166 15.62 -6.28 2.08
#